data_e9be70c7988968188a5ea91cfb7caceb
#
_entry.id   e9be70c7988968188a5ea91cfb7caceb
#
_cell.length_a   1.000
_cell.length_b   1.000
_cell.length_c   1.000
_cell.angle_alpha   90.00
_cell.angle_beta   90.00
_cell.angle_gamma   90.00
#
_symmetry.space_group_name_H-M   'P 1'
#
loop_
_entity.id
_entity.type
_entity.pdbx_description
1 polymer ?
#
loop_
_entity_poly.entity_id
_entity_poly.type
_entity_poly.pdbx_seq_one_letter_code
_entity_poly.pdbx_strand_id
1 'polypeptide(L)'
;MKRILVMSDTHGINIELIKKVIENEKCDLNIHCGDFLIDDDTMNSLFDYWVYGNNDEQASTDHNIVSFECEGFHFLLLHGHQAFAFSYDGWLKKLYEIGKEKKVDVLLFGHSHCYEETFYANKLFLANPGSLCKPRDYQASYMIITINNREINFIKKTV
;
A
#
# COMPACT_ATOMS: atom_id res chain seq x y z
N MET A 1 -19.43 6.70 -4.47
CA MET A 1 -18.45 6.12 -3.56
C MET A 1 -17.26 5.59 -4.37
N LYS A 2 -16.07 5.98 -3.99
CA LYS A 2 -14.82 5.52 -4.63
C LYS A 2 -14.25 4.36 -3.83
N ARG A 3 -13.82 3.30 -4.52
CA ARG A 3 -13.22 2.11 -3.91
C ARG A 3 -11.79 1.92 -4.42
N ILE A 4 -10.86 1.68 -3.52
CA ILE A 4 -9.44 1.48 -3.83
C ILE A 4 -9.00 0.15 -3.24
N LEU A 5 -8.43 -0.71 -4.08
CA LEU A 5 -7.79 -1.95 -3.65
C LEU A 5 -6.31 -1.68 -3.38
N VAL A 6 -5.82 -2.10 -2.22
CA VAL A 6 -4.40 -1.98 -1.86
C VAL A 6 -3.84 -3.35 -1.51
N MET A 7 -2.76 -3.72 -2.16
CA MET A 7 -1.99 -4.95 -1.91
C MET A 7 -0.53 -4.62 -1.66
N SER A 8 0.19 -5.53 -1.03
CA SER A 8 1.63 -5.43 -0.84
C SER A 8 2.28 -6.80 -0.63
N ASP A 9 3.59 -6.85 -0.86
CA ASP A 9 4.43 -7.99 -0.47
C ASP A 9 3.92 -9.32 -1.01
N THR A 10 3.64 -9.36 -2.30
CA THR A 10 3.13 -10.54 -3.01
C THR A 10 4.24 -11.50 -3.44
N HIS A 11 5.50 -11.05 -3.47
CA HIS A 11 6.72 -11.85 -3.66
C HIS A 11 6.69 -12.85 -4.83
N GLY A 12 6.13 -12.43 -5.97
CA GLY A 12 6.09 -13.25 -7.20
C GLY A 12 5.20 -14.47 -7.13
N ILE A 13 4.43 -14.61 -6.08
CA ILE A 13 3.61 -15.79 -5.84
C ILE A 13 2.20 -15.56 -6.40
N ASN A 14 1.80 -16.50 -7.25
CA ASN A 14 0.42 -16.69 -7.66
C ASN A 14 -0.27 -15.43 -8.24
N ILE A 15 0.19 -15.01 -9.42
CA ILE A 15 -0.42 -13.89 -10.15
C ILE A 15 -1.94 -14.12 -10.38
N GLU A 16 -2.38 -15.36 -10.50
CA GLU A 16 -3.80 -15.68 -10.68
C GLU A 16 -4.63 -15.32 -9.44
N LEU A 17 -4.04 -15.44 -8.24
CA LEU A 17 -4.70 -14.98 -7.02
C LEU A 17 -4.87 -13.46 -7.04
N ILE A 18 -3.85 -12.73 -7.44
CA ILE A 18 -3.91 -11.26 -7.59
C ILE A 18 -5.03 -10.86 -8.55
N LYS A 19 -5.04 -11.47 -9.73
CA LYS A 19 -6.09 -11.22 -10.74
C LYS A 19 -7.48 -11.53 -10.21
N LYS A 20 -7.62 -12.65 -9.53
CA LYS A 20 -8.90 -13.07 -8.93
C LYS A 20 -9.41 -12.06 -7.90
N VAL A 21 -8.52 -11.53 -7.05
CA VAL A 21 -8.91 -10.50 -6.07
C VAL A 21 -9.35 -9.23 -6.78
N ILE A 22 -8.59 -8.78 -7.78
CA ILE A 22 -8.93 -7.59 -8.58
C ILE A 22 -10.32 -7.76 -9.24
N GLU A 23 -10.55 -8.91 -9.88
CA GLU A 23 -11.82 -9.22 -10.55
C GLU A 23 -13.00 -9.29 -9.59
N ASN A 24 -12.79 -9.84 -8.41
CA ASN A 24 -13.85 -9.97 -7.40
C ASN A 24 -14.20 -8.64 -6.74
N GLU A 25 -13.20 -7.83 -6.42
CA GLU A 25 -13.41 -6.57 -5.70
C GLU A 25 -13.93 -5.45 -6.62
N LYS A 26 -13.54 -5.45 -7.89
CA LYS A 26 -13.99 -4.46 -8.90
C LYS A 26 -13.84 -3.03 -8.39
N CYS A 27 -12.66 -2.70 -7.87
CA CYS A 27 -12.36 -1.37 -7.37
C CYS A 27 -12.11 -0.37 -8.50
N ASP A 28 -12.26 0.91 -8.20
CA ASP A 28 -11.98 1.99 -9.15
C ASP A 28 -10.49 2.18 -9.39
N LEU A 29 -9.67 1.91 -8.36
CA LEU A 29 -8.21 1.96 -8.42
C LEU A 29 -7.62 0.72 -7.76
N ASN A 30 -6.53 0.22 -8.34
CA ASN A 30 -5.72 -0.87 -7.78
C ASN A 30 -4.31 -0.38 -7.50
N ILE A 31 -3.82 -0.61 -6.29
CA ILE A 31 -2.54 -0.08 -5.78
C ILE A 31 -1.69 -1.22 -5.22
N HIS A 32 -0.36 -1.18 -5.47
CA HIS A 32 0.58 -2.12 -4.88
C HIS A 32 1.74 -1.39 -4.18
N CYS A 33 2.01 -1.76 -2.93
CA CYS A 33 3.00 -1.11 -2.08
C CYS A 33 4.41 -1.70 -2.17
N GLY A 34 4.71 -2.53 -3.17
CA GLY A 34 6.06 -3.05 -3.41
C GLY A 34 6.30 -4.49 -2.99
N ASP A 35 7.48 -5.00 -3.34
CA ASP A 35 7.88 -6.40 -3.20
C ASP A 35 6.94 -7.35 -3.97
N PHE A 36 6.76 -7.06 -5.24
CA PHE A 36 5.93 -7.86 -6.15
C PHE A 36 6.72 -8.96 -6.87
N LEU A 37 8.00 -8.76 -7.18
CA LEU A 37 8.92 -9.72 -7.82
C LEU A 37 8.38 -10.29 -9.14
N ILE A 38 7.72 -9.44 -9.92
CA ILE A 38 7.27 -9.73 -11.28
C ILE A 38 7.69 -8.56 -12.19
N ASP A 39 7.52 -8.68 -13.50
CA ASP A 39 7.94 -7.64 -14.41
C ASP A 39 7.06 -6.39 -14.36
N ASP A 40 7.64 -5.24 -14.71
CA ASP A 40 6.97 -3.94 -14.65
C ASP A 40 5.79 -3.85 -15.61
N ASP A 41 5.84 -4.48 -16.77
CA ASP A 41 4.74 -4.47 -17.74
C ASP A 41 3.50 -5.16 -17.15
N THR A 42 3.69 -6.25 -16.43
CA THR A 42 2.61 -6.93 -15.72
C THR A 42 2.06 -6.03 -14.61
N MET A 43 2.91 -5.36 -13.85
CA MET A 43 2.47 -4.40 -12.83
C MET A 43 1.63 -3.28 -13.45
N ASN A 44 2.07 -2.71 -14.56
CA ASN A 44 1.33 -1.67 -15.28
C ASN A 44 -0.03 -2.15 -15.79
N SER A 45 -0.17 -3.43 -16.11
CA SER A 45 -1.44 -4.00 -16.57
C SER A 45 -2.46 -4.24 -15.45
N LEU A 46 -2.00 -4.40 -14.20
CA LEU A 46 -2.84 -4.77 -13.06
C LEU A 46 -3.12 -3.61 -12.10
N PHE A 47 -2.17 -2.69 -11.96
CA PHE A 47 -2.24 -1.64 -10.95
C PHE A 47 -2.14 -0.24 -11.57
N ASP A 48 -2.94 0.67 -11.04
CA ASP A 48 -2.94 2.09 -11.44
C ASP A 48 -1.75 2.84 -10.85
N TYR A 49 -1.41 2.51 -9.59
CA TYR A 49 -0.24 3.04 -8.89
C TYR A 49 0.50 1.91 -8.19
N TRP A 50 1.82 1.92 -8.28
CA TRP A 50 2.66 0.93 -7.62
C TRP A 50 4.08 1.47 -7.40
N VAL A 51 4.76 0.92 -6.41
CA VAL A 51 6.15 1.27 -6.09
C VAL A 51 7.01 0.02 -5.98
N TYR A 52 8.32 0.18 -6.16
CA TYR A 52 9.28 -0.88 -5.89
C TYR A 52 9.47 -1.06 -4.39
N GLY A 53 9.55 -2.29 -3.93
CA GLY A 53 10.07 -2.66 -2.64
C GLY A 53 11.57 -2.90 -2.68
N ASN A 54 12.14 -3.25 -1.52
CA ASN A 54 13.57 -3.51 -1.41
C ASN A 54 14.02 -4.81 -2.10
N ASN A 55 13.10 -5.71 -2.42
CA ASN A 55 13.38 -6.96 -3.13
C ASN A 55 13.07 -6.88 -4.63
N ASP A 56 12.50 -5.79 -5.12
CA ASP A 56 12.20 -5.61 -6.53
C ASP A 56 13.41 -5.12 -7.31
N GLU A 57 13.52 -5.54 -8.57
CA GLU A 57 14.50 -5.01 -9.50
C GLU A 57 14.04 -3.64 -9.98
N GLN A 58 14.81 -2.61 -9.66
CA GLN A 58 14.44 -1.22 -9.92
C GLN A 58 14.95 -0.77 -11.28
N ALA A 59 14.08 -0.78 -12.29
CA ALA A 59 14.40 -0.34 -13.63
C ALA A 59 14.36 1.19 -13.81
N SER A 60 13.67 1.92 -12.90
CA SER A 60 13.59 3.38 -12.95
C SER A 60 13.42 3.96 -11.54
N THR A 61 13.52 5.29 -11.41
CA THR A 61 13.27 5.99 -10.14
C THR A 61 11.81 6.44 -9.97
N ASP A 62 11.00 6.33 -11.02
CA ASP A 62 9.62 6.86 -11.05
C ASP A 62 8.68 6.13 -10.10
N HIS A 63 9.04 4.89 -9.71
CA HIS A 63 8.25 4.06 -8.83
C HIS A 63 8.89 3.85 -7.44
N ASN A 64 9.78 4.73 -7.01
CA ASN A 64 10.34 4.67 -5.65
C ASN A 64 9.36 5.24 -4.62
N ILE A 65 8.81 6.41 -4.91
CA ILE A 65 7.79 7.08 -4.11
C ILE A 65 6.80 7.68 -5.11
N VAL A 66 5.52 7.41 -4.93
CA VAL A 66 4.46 7.90 -5.81
C VAL A 66 3.45 8.67 -4.98
N SER A 67 3.02 9.83 -5.46
CA SER A 67 1.92 10.58 -4.87
C SER A 67 0.78 10.74 -5.85
N PHE A 68 -0.43 10.73 -5.34
CA PHE A 68 -1.63 10.93 -6.16
C PHE A 68 -2.75 11.52 -5.30
N GLU A 69 -3.77 12.02 -5.96
CA GLU A 69 -4.96 12.57 -5.31
C GLU A 69 -6.19 11.75 -5.71
N CYS A 70 -7.06 11.49 -4.75
CA CYS A 70 -8.32 10.80 -4.99
C CYS A 70 -9.41 11.38 -4.07
N GLU A 71 -10.50 11.86 -4.67
CA GLU A 71 -11.65 12.40 -3.94
C GLU A 71 -11.29 13.43 -2.86
N GLY A 72 -10.32 14.29 -3.15
CA GLY A 72 -9.86 15.34 -2.26
C GLY A 72 -8.84 14.91 -1.20
N PHE A 73 -8.47 13.63 -1.15
CA PHE A 73 -7.40 13.13 -0.29
C PHE A 73 -6.08 13.02 -1.05
N HIS A 74 -5.01 13.49 -0.41
CA HIS A 74 -3.64 13.35 -0.93
C HIS A 74 -3.01 12.08 -0.37
N PHE A 75 -2.57 11.21 -1.27
CA PHE A 75 -1.95 9.94 -0.95
C PHE A 75 -0.47 9.95 -1.25
N LEU A 76 0.32 9.35 -0.38
CA LEU A 76 1.71 9.01 -0.62
C LEU A 76 1.84 7.49 -0.57
N LEU A 77 2.52 6.93 -1.56
CA LEU A 77 2.79 5.50 -1.68
C LEU A 77 4.29 5.28 -1.67
N LEU A 78 4.77 4.45 -0.74
CA LEU A 78 6.15 3.96 -0.69
C LEU A 78 6.16 2.59 -0.03
N HIS A 79 7.23 1.82 -0.24
CA HIS A 79 7.29 0.48 0.35
C HIS A 79 7.51 0.51 1.86
N GLY A 80 8.35 1.43 2.34
CA GLY A 80 8.63 1.61 3.76
C GLY A 80 10.07 1.27 4.17
N HIS A 81 10.85 0.59 3.31
CA HIS A 81 12.27 0.34 3.56
C HIS A 81 13.11 1.61 3.57
N GLN A 82 12.59 2.70 3.01
CA GLN A 82 13.22 4.02 3.01
C GLN A 82 13.32 4.62 4.41
N ALA A 83 12.43 4.23 5.32
CA ALA A 83 12.48 4.62 6.72
C ALA A 83 13.20 3.54 7.53
N PHE A 84 14.18 3.93 8.35
CA PHE A 84 14.92 3.01 9.21
C PHE A 84 14.73 3.39 10.67
N ALA A 85 14.44 2.40 11.52
CA ALA A 85 14.39 2.56 12.97
C ALA A 85 14.66 1.22 13.67
N PHE A 86 15.06 1.27 14.96
CA PHE A 86 15.33 0.08 15.75
C PHE A 86 14.07 -0.59 16.33
N SER A 87 12.92 0.09 16.26
CA SER A 87 11.65 -0.43 16.74
C SER A 87 10.55 -0.21 15.72
N TYR A 88 9.47 -0.99 15.83
CA TYR A 88 8.29 -0.83 15.00
C TYR A 88 7.65 0.55 15.20
N ASP A 89 7.48 0.98 16.46
CA ASP A 89 6.91 2.30 16.75
C ASP A 89 7.77 3.44 16.22
N GLY A 90 9.08 3.32 16.31
CA GLY A 90 10.02 4.28 15.73
C GLY A 90 9.94 4.32 14.21
N TRP A 91 9.72 3.18 13.57
CA TRP A 91 9.52 3.09 12.12
C TRP A 91 8.23 3.78 11.68
N LEU A 92 7.11 3.53 12.37
CA LEU A 92 5.85 4.22 12.10
C LEU A 92 5.99 5.74 12.28
N LYS A 93 6.70 6.18 13.30
CA LYS A 93 6.99 7.60 13.52
C LYS A 93 7.75 8.23 12.35
N LYS A 94 8.74 7.54 11.80
CA LYS A 94 9.50 8.02 10.64
C LYS A 94 8.63 8.07 9.38
N LEU A 95 7.78 7.08 9.15
CA LEU A 95 6.80 7.13 8.06
C LEU A 95 5.85 8.32 8.23
N TYR A 96 5.37 8.56 9.44
CA TYR A 96 4.57 9.74 9.75
C TYR A 96 5.29 11.05 9.42
N GLU A 97 6.56 11.17 9.80
CA GLU A 97 7.35 12.36 9.50
C GLU A 97 7.52 12.60 8.00
N ILE A 98 7.70 11.53 7.21
CA ILE A 98 7.74 11.60 5.75
C ILE A 98 6.40 12.12 5.20
N GLY A 99 5.30 11.54 5.63
CA GLY A 99 3.96 11.95 5.20
C GLY A 99 3.61 13.37 5.58
N LYS A 100 4.00 13.79 6.77
CA LYS A 100 3.83 15.15 7.26
C LYS A 100 4.62 16.18 6.43
N GLU A 101 5.87 15.87 6.12
CA GLU A 101 6.70 16.72 5.24
C GLU A 101 6.09 16.86 3.84
N LYS A 102 5.58 15.78 3.29
CA LYS A 102 4.91 15.75 1.99
C LYS A 102 3.47 16.29 2.02
N LYS A 103 2.94 16.63 3.19
CA LYS A 103 1.60 17.19 3.40
C LYS A 103 0.49 16.30 2.85
N VAL A 104 0.60 14.99 3.05
CA VAL A 104 -0.41 14.03 2.62
C VAL A 104 -1.41 13.71 3.73
N ASP A 105 -2.57 13.21 3.32
CA ASP A 105 -3.62 12.77 4.24
C ASP A 105 -3.50 11.28 4.58
N VAL A 106 -2.98 10.50 3.64
CA VAL A 106 -2.83 9.04 3.73
C VAL A 106 -1.46 8.62 3.21
N LEU A 107 -0.73 7.84 4.00
CA LEU A 107 0.50 7.19 3.57
C LEU A 107 0.27 5.69 3.52
N LEU A 108 0.37 5.12 2.33
CA LEU A 108 0.26 3.68 2.08
C LEU A 108 1.66 3.06 2.02
N PHE A 109 1.85 1.95 2.72
CA PHE A 109 3.14 1.28 2.80
C PHE A 109 3.00 -0.23 2.97
N GLY A 110 4.09 -0.97 2.89
CA GLY A 110 4.16 -2.41 3.09
C GLY A 110 5.35 -2.78 3.97
N HIS A 111 6.20 -3.66 3.50
CA HIS A 111 7.48 -4.05 4.09
C HIS A 111 7.40 -4.89 5.37
N SER A 112 6.55 -4.56 6.32
CA SER A 112 6.44 -5.30 7.59
C SER A 112 5.72 -6.63 7.47
N HIS A 113 4.94 -6.84 6.40
CA HIS A 113 4.02 -7.97 6.22
C HIS A 113 2.93 -8.04 7.31
N CYS A 114 2.67 -6.91 7.98
CA CYS A 114 1.65 -6.79 9.02
C CYS A 114 0.63 -5.73 8.63
N TYR A 115 -0.64 -6.04 8.81
CA TYR A 115 -1.71 -5.08 8.58
C TYR A 115 -1.62 -3.92 9.58
N GLU A 116 -1.73 -2.69 9.08
CA GLU A 116 -1.72 -1.49 9.91
C GLU A 116 -2.77 -0.50 9.42
N GLU A 117 -3.46 0.11 10.36
CA GLU A 117 -4.46 1.12 10.11
C GLU A 117 -4.46 2.06 11.31
N THR A 118 -3.79 3.20 11.20
CA THR A 118 -3.60 4.14 12.30
C THR A 118 -3.78 5.57 11.84
N PHE A 119 -4.64 6.31 12.52
CA PHE A 119 -4.70 7.76 12.36
C PHE A 119 -3.66 8.40 13.29
N TYR A 120 -2.46 8.59 12.76
CA TYR A 120 -1.29 8.96 13.54
C TYR A 120 -1.33 10.45 13.93
N ALA A 121 -1.13 10.73 15.23
CA ALA A 121 -1.10 12.07 15.81
C ALA A 121 -2.33 12.93 15.44
N ASN A 122 -3.48 12.32 15.16
CA ASN A 122 -4.70 12.98 14.67
C ASN A 122 -4.44 13.85 13.42
N LYS A 123 -3.50 13.45 12.55
CA LYS A 123 -3.10 14.23 11.39
C LYS A 123 -3.17 13.48 10.06
N LEU A 124 -2.61 12.27 9.99
CA LEU A 124 -2.62 11.49 8.77
C LEU A 124 -2.80 9.99 9.04
N PHE A 125 -3.34 9.30 8.08
CA PHE A 125 -3.50 7.86 8.14
C PHE A 125 -2.23 7.16 7.67
N LEU A 126 -1.75 6.23 8.49
CA LEU A 126 -0.73 5.24 8.10
C LEU A 126 -1.46 3.93 7.84
N ALA A 127 -1.36 3.40 6.63
CA ALA A 127 -2.11 2.21 6.23
C ALA A 127 -1.24 1.21 5.47
N ASN A 128 -1.24 -0.02 5.94
CA ASN A 128 -0.51 -1.15 5.37
C ASN A 128 -1.49 -2.31 5.14
N PRO A 129 -1.63 -2.81 3.91
CA PRO A 129 -2.58 -3.90 3.62
C PRO A 129 -2.16 -5.26 4.20
N GLY A 130 -0.98 -5.35 4.80
CA GLY A 130 -0.37 -6.62 5.15
C GLY A 130 0.23 -7.31 3.92
N SER A 131 0.52 -8.58 4.03
CA SER A 131 1.01 -9.37 2.91
C SER A 131 -0.05 -10.34 2.41
N LEU A 132 -0.24 -10.37 1.09
CA LEU A 132 -1.16 -11.33 0.47
C LEU A 132 -0.62 -12.75 0.50
N CYS A 133 0.70 -12.92 0.55
CA CYS A 133 1.37 -14.22 0.37
C CYS A 133 2.26 -14.65 1.53
N LYS A 134 2.79 -13.69 2.29
CA LYS A 134 3.75 -13.96 3.39
C LYS A 134 3.42 -13.15 4.64
N PRO A 135 2.22 -13.32 5.23
CA PRO A 135 1.83 -12.54 6.40
C PRO A 135 2.73 -12.86 7.61
N ARG A 136 3.02 -11.84 8.41
CA ARG A 136 3.69 -11.97 9.71
C ARG A 136 2.75 -11.72 10.88
N ASP A 137 1.50 -11.41 10.60
CA ASP A 137 0.43 -11.16 11.56
C ASP A 137 -0.69 -12.22 11.51
N TYR A 138 -0.32 -13.46 11.17
CA TYR A 138 -1.15 -14.67 11.15
C TYR A 138 -1.98 -14.91 9.89
N GLN A 139 -2.44 -13.88 9.18
CA GLN A 139 -3.39 -14.09 8.09
C GLN A 139 -3.07 -13.25 6.87
N ALA A 140 -3.02 -13.88 5.70
CA ALA A 140 -2.87 -13.20 4.43
C ALA A 140 -4.00 -12.19 4.23
N SER A 141 -3.65 -10.96 3.84
CA SER A 141 -4.60 -9.86 3.78
C SER A 141 -4.31 -8.88 2.65
N TYR A 142 -5.33 -8.12 2.31
CA TYR A 142 -5.29 -6.91 1.50
C TYR A 142 -6.26 -5.89 2.10
N MET A 143 -6.28 -4.70 1.56
CA MET A 143 -7.09 -3.61 2.09
C MET A 143 -8.02 -3.05 1.01
N ILE A 144 -9.24 -2.72 1.41
CA ILE A 144 -10.14 -1.89 0.61
C ILE A 144 -10.29 -0.55 1.31
N ILE A 145 -10.01 0.53 0.58
CA ILE A 145 -10.29 1.88 1.05
C ILE A 145 -11.55 2.36 0.34
N THR A 146 -12.49 2.90 1.11
CA THR A 146 -13.68 3.54 0.54
C THR A 146 -13.69 5.02 0.89
N ILE A 147 -14.03 5.85 -0.10
CA ILE A 147 -14.18 7.30 0.09
C ILE A 147 -15.57 7.69 -0.39
N ASN A 148 -16.33 8.32 0.51
CA ASN A 148 -17.68 8.79 0.24
C ASN A 148 -17.94 10.09 1.00
N ASN A 149 -18.28 11.17 0.29
CA ASN A 149 -18.57 12.47 0.90
C ASN A 149 -17.50 12.94 1.90
N ARG A 150 -16.21 12.85 1.52
CA ARG A 150 -15.05 13.20 2.35
C ARG A 150 -14.83 12.31 3.58
N GLU A 151 -15.55 11.21 3.69
CA GLU A 151 -15.29 10.18 4.68
C GLU A 151 -14.45 9.06 4.06
N ILE A 152 -13.35 8.71 4.73
CA ILE A 152 -12.47 7.63 4.31
C ILE A 152 -12.53 6.48 5.31
N ASN A 153 -12.68 5.26 4.81
CA ASN A 153 -12.71 4.05 5.63
C ASN A 153 -11.73 3.03 5.09
N PHE A 154 -11.11 2.29 5.99
CA PHE A 154 -10.16 1.22 5.69
C PHE A 154 -10.75 -0.11 6.13
N ILE A 155 -10.76 -1.09 5.23
CA ILE A 155 -11.38 -2.40 5.47
C ILE A 155 -10.33 -3.48 5.23
N LYS A 156 -10.00 -4.24 6.27
CA LYS A 156 -9.14 -5.43 6.15
C LYS A 156 -9.92 -6.55 5.49
N LYS A 157 -9.34 -7.12 4.44
CA LYS A 157 -9.84 -8.31 3.79
C LYS A 157 -8.83 -9.44 3.95
N THR A 158 -9.32 -10.62 4.23
CA THR A 158 -8.48 -11.82 4.39
C THR A 158 -8.73 -12.81 3.26
N VAL A 159 -7.71 -13.56 2.96
CA VAL A 159 -7.73 -14.56 1.88
C VAL A 159 -7.82 -15.97 2.46
#